data_29ff301072993f1a8f6ddfa9fac391bd
#
_entry.id   29ff301072993f1a8f6ddfa9fac391bd
#
_cell.length_a   1.000
_cell.length_b   1.000
_cell.length_c   1.000
_cell.angle_alpha   90.00
_cell.angle_beta   90.00
_cell.angle_gamma   90.00
#
_symmetry.space_group_name_H-M   'P 1'
#
loop_
_entity.id
_entity.type
_entity.pdbx_description
1 polymer ?
#
loop_
_entity_poly.entity_id
_entity_poly.type
_entity_poly.pdbx_seq_one_letter_code
_entity_poly.pdbx_strand_id
1 'polypeptide(L)'
;MATYVKVFSNPTDPRLGRNVGHDPRSWNYAYAAADVSKLSSVRHQSNIPTLDQGNLGSCTGNAATKCLSYQPFWSQSVVQAVIGSDAAANEAYAVGVYSDATKIDSYPGTYPPTDTGSDGLSVATVLKSRGLISGYQHAFSLEALLTALAEQPVIVGTEWRQNMFQPAPDGRQQITGKVAGGHEYCLDQLDVENERVWMQNSWGDSWGVQGRAYFTWDDMRKLLQASGDCTIFAPLQSPPPPPPPAPADPQTEFVAAAKTWLSFRHTSKQNVAFASDLRRYLDTL
;
A
#
# COMPACT_ATOMS: atom_id res chain seq x y z
N MET A 1 -0.44 20.93 22.56
CA MET A 1 -1.61 21.10 21.68
C MET A 1 -2.53 19.93 21.97
N ALA A 2 -3.84 20.12 22.08
CA ALA A 2 -4.76 19.03 22.39
C ALA A 2 -4.86 18.10 21.18
N THR A 3 -4.52 16.83 21.39
CA THR A 3 -4.79 15.76 20.44
C THR A 3 -6.29 15.59 20.35
N TYR A 4 -6.89 15.75 19.17
CA TYR A 4 -8.30 15.44 19.00
C TYR A 4 -8.46 13.93 18.96
N VAL A 5 -9.08 13.39 20.00
CA VAL A 5 -9.38 11.95 20.11
C VAL A 5 -10.90 11.80 20.19
N LYS A 6 -11.47 11.02 19.29
CA LYS A 6 -12.87 10.60 19.36
C LYS A 6 -12.91 9.09 19.43
N VAL A 7 -13.27 8.57 20.59
CA VAL A 7 -13.51 7.15 20.79
C VAL A 7 -14.99 6.87 20.54
N PHE A 8 -15.28 5.88 19.71
CA PHE A 8 -16.62 5.35 19.57
C PHE A 8 -16.89 4.37 20.71
N SER A 9 -17.23 4.89 21.89
CA SER A 9 -17.26 4.18 23.15
C SER A 9 -18.29 3.04 23.25
N ASN A 10 -19.21 2.91 22.31
CA ASN A 10 -20.18 1.81 22.24
C ASN A 10 -20.56 1.58 20.77
N PRO A 11 -19.72 0.92 19.98
CA PRO A 11 -20.10 0.54 18.62
C PRO A 11 -21.30 -0.43 18.70
N THR A 12 -22.26 -0.26 17.80
CA THR A 12 -23.44 -1.14 17.76
C THR A 12 -23.14 -2.51 17.13
N ASP A 13 -21.93 -2.68 16.61
CA ASP A 13 -21.43 -3.91 16.00
C ASP A 13 -19.96 -4.09 16.38
N PRO A 14 -19.54 -5.29 16.84
CA PRO A 14 -18.17 -5.54 17.29
C PRO A 14 -17.12 -5.37 16.20
N ARG A 15 -17.50 -5.40 14.92
CA ARG A 15 -16.59 -5.18 13.78
C ARG A 15 -16.16 -3.73 13.59
N LEU A 16 -16.79 -2.79 14.29
CA LEU A 16 -16.54 -1.35 14.18
C LEU A 16 -15.44 -0.93 15.17
N GLY A 17 -14.21 -1.25 14.87
CA GLY A 17 -13.05 -1.03 15.73
C GLY A 17 -12.18 0.18 15.38
N ARG A 18 -12.62 1.08 14.47
CA ARG A 18 -11.85 2.29 14.19
C ARG A 18 -12.20 3.41 15.16
N ASN A 19 -11.20 3.95 15.81
CA ASN A 19 -11.26 5.20 16.57
C ASN A 19 -10.64 6.36 15.77
N VAL A 20 -10.94 7.58 16.18
CA VAL A 20 -10.37 8.78 15.54
C VAL A 20 -9.21 9.27 16.38
N GLY A 21 -8.00 9.20 15.84
CA GLY A 21 -6.81 9.77 16.41
C GLY A 21 -6.17 10.76 15.43
N HIS A 22 -6.42 12.05 15.61
CA HIS A 22 -5.66 13.08 14.90
C HIS A 22 -4.50 13.52 15.76
N ASP A 23 -3.36 12.90 15.58
CA ASP A 23 -2.10 13.38 16.11
C ASP A 23 -1.73 14.67 15.34
N PRO A 24 -1.46 15.81 16.02
CA PRO A 24 -0.96 17.02 15.35
C PRO A 24 0.26 16.80 14.49
N ARG A 25 1.07 15.78 14.78
CA ARG A 25 2.21 15.37 13.95
C ARG A 25 1.80 14.87 12.58
N SER A 26 0.60 14.34 12.41
CA SER A 26 0.07 13.87 11.10
C SER A 26 0.00 15.01 10.08
N TRP A 27 -0.24 16.26 10.52
CA TRP A 27 -0.27 17.43 9.66
C TRP A 27 1.09 17.71 8.99
N ASN A 28 2.19 17.29 9.63
CA ASN A 28 3.54 17.42 9.06
C ASN A 28 3.80 16.40 7.93
N TYR A 29 2.91 15.42 7.75
CA TYR A 29 3.00 14.37 6.74
C TYR A 29 1.83 14.44 5.76
N ALA A 30 1.34 15.66 5.47
CA ALA A 30 0.24 15.88 4.53
C ALA A 30 0.66 15.48 3.11
N TYR A 31 -0.21 14.71 2.44
CA TYR A 31 -0.07 14.36 1.05
C TYR A 31 -0.57 15.50 0.16
N ALA A 32 0.19 15.85 -0.87
CA ALA A 32 -0.15 16.94 -1.77
C ALA A 32 -1.25 16.51 -2.76
N ALA A 33 -2.28 17.33 -2.92
CA ALA A 33 -3.28 17.13 -3.96
C ALA A 33 -2.76 17.57 -5.33
N ALA A 34 -2.99 16.73 -6.36
CA ALA A 34 -2.82 17.11 -7.76
C ALA A 34 -4.11 17.70 -8.34
N ASP A 35 -4.03 18.15 -9.58
CA ASP A 35 -5.21 18.56 -10.35
C ASP A 35 -6.06 17.33 -10.71
N VAL A 36 -7.22 17.20 -10.06
CA VAL A 36 -8.13 16.06 -10.22
C VAL A 36 -8.56 15.85 -11.67
N SER A 37 -8.64 16.92 -12.47
CA SER A 37 -9.01 16.84 -13.89
C SER A 37 -8.01 16.07 -14.75
N LYS A 38 -6.82 15.79 -14.24
CA LYS A 38 -5.74 15.04 -14.91
C LYS A 38 -5.64 13.58 -14.44
N LEU A 39 -6.45 13.19 -13.48
CA LEU A 39 -6.47 11.82 -12.99
C LEU A 39 -7.15 10.89 -14.01
N SER A 40 -6.73 9.65 -14.02
CA SER A 40 -7.34 8.58 -14.83
C SER A 40 -7.87 7.49 -13.92
N SER A 41 -8.92 6.80 -14.36
CA SER A 41 -9.46 5.65 -13.65
C SER A 41 -8.42 4.55 -13.52
N VAL A 42 -8.33 3.95 -12.34
CA VAL A 42 -7.42 2.84 -12.04
C VAL A 42 -8.08 1.84 -11.10
N ARG A 43 -7.82 0.56 -11.31
CA ARG A 43 -8.13 -0.51 -10.36
C ARG A 43 -6.87 -1.27 -10.00
N HIS A 44 -6.48 -1.19 -8.73
CA HIS A 44 -5.39 -1.98 -8.19
C HIS A 44 -5.85 -3.42 -7.96
N GLN A 45 -4.99 -4.39 -8.27
CA GLN A 45 -5.33 -5.81 -8.14
C GLN A 45 -4.74 -6.39 -6.86
N SER A 46 -5.59 -6.98 -6.04
CA SER A 46 -5.15 -7.68 -4.83
C SER A 46 -4.55 -9.05 -5.15
N ASN A 47 -3.53 -9.44 -4.41
CA ASN A 47 -2.85 -10.72 -4.52
C ASN A 47 -3.17 -11.69 -3.36
N ILE A 48 -4.09 -11.31 -2.48
CA ILE A 48 -4.58 -12.18 -1.39
C ILE A 48 -6.10 -12.28 -1.44
N PRO A 49 -6.71 -13.32 -0.84
CA PRO A 49 -8.15 -13.42 -0.66
C PRO A 49 -8.75 -12.22 0.09
N THR A 50 -10.06 -12.06 0.00
CA THR A 50 -10.81 -11.13 0.86
C THR A 50 -10.65 -11.54 2.31
N LEU A 51 -10.38 -10.57 3.18
CA LEU A 51 -10.27 -10.79 4.62
C LEU A 51 -11.66 -10.85 5.28
N ASP A 52 -11.75 -11.58 6.38
CA ASP A 52 -12.96 -11.63 7.21
C ASP A 52 -12.57 -11.57 8.69
N GLN A 53 -12.68 -10.37 9.27
CA GLN A 53 -12.33 -10.09 10.66
C GLN A 53 -13.27 -10.74 11.69
N GLY A 54 -14.34 -11.42 11.23
CA GLY A 54 -15.34 -12.02 12.13
C GLY A 54 -15.99 -10.99 13.05
N ASN A 55 -16.01 -11.27 14.35
CA ASN A 55 -16.60 -10.40 15.38
C ASN A 55 -15.57 -9.64 16.21
N LEU A 56 -14.41 -9.30 15.60
CA LEU A 56 -13.35 -8.54 16.26
C LEU A 56 -13.24 -7.15 15.64
N GLY A 57 -13.00 -6.13 16.45
CA GLY A 57 -12.77 -4.74 16.03
C GLY A 57 -11.40 -4.49 15.38
N SER A 58 -10.89 -5.46 14.62
CA SER A 58 -9.56 -5.45 13.99
C SER A 58 -9.53 -4.77 12.61
N CYS A 59 -10.58 -4.04 12.23
CA CYS A 59 -10.71 -3.44 10.89
C CYS A 59 -9.49 -2.61 10.46
N THR A 60 -8.81 -1.93 11.39
CA THR A 60 -7.59 -1.17 11.10
C THR A 60 -6.44 -2.08 10.65
N GLY A 61 -6.21 -3.19 11.36
CA GLY A 61 -5.23 -4.20 10.99
C GLY A 61 -5.57 -4.92 9.68
N ASN A 62 -6.86 -5.19 9.46
CA ASN A 62 -7.37 -5.80 8.23
C ASN A 62 -7.18 -4.87 7.02
N ALA A 63 -7.56 -3.59 7.14
CA ALA A 63 -7.36 -2.59 6.08
C ALA A 63 -5.88 -2.43 5.73
N ALA A 64 -5.01 -2.33 6.75
CA ALA A 64 -3.57 -2.22 6.57
C ALA A 64 -2.96 -3.46 5.88
N THR A 65 -3.35 -4.66 6.32
CA THR A 65 -2.90 -5.93 5.72
C THR A 65 -3.39 -6.06 4.27
N LYS A 66 -4.65 -5.69 4.01
CA LYS A 66 -5.20 -5.69 2.65
C LYS A 66 -4.45 -4.73 1.75
N CYS A 67 -4.13 -3.52 2.22
CA CYS A 67 -3.37 -2.52 1.47
C CYS A 67 -2.00 -3.05 1.02
N LEU A 68 -1.30 -3.83 1.84
CA LEU A 68 -0.02 -4.47 1.50
C LEU A 68 -0.13 -5.48 0.36
N SER A 69 -1.32 -6.03 0.09
CA SER A 69 -1.53 -7.06 -0.95
C SER A 69 -1.54 -6.53 -2.38
N TYR A 70 -1.48 -5.23 -2.57
CA TYR A 70 -1.48 -4.55 -3.86
C TYR A 70 -0.09 -4.02 -4.23
N GLN A 71 0.12 -3.73 -5.52
CA GLN A 71 1.27 -2.95 -5.92
C GLN A 71 1.17 -1.51 -5.38
N PRO A 72 2.29 -0.87 -5.01
CA PRO A 72 3.67 -1.35 -5.17
C PRO A 72 4.17 -2.27 -4.04
N PHE A 73 3.42 -2.45 -2.95
CA PHE A 73 3.86 -3.18 -1.75
C PHE A 73 4.07 -4.67 -2.03
N TRP A 74 3.17 -5.29 -2.80
CA TRP A 74 3.23 -6.71 -3.10
C TRP A 74 4.52 -7.16 -3.82
N SER A 75 5.18 -6.27 -4.57
CA SER A 75 6.46 -6.58 -5.21
C SER A 75 7.62 -6.82 -4.23
N GLN A 76 7.42 -6.51 -2.96
CA GLN A 76 8.45 -6.58 -1.93
C GLN A 76 8.44 -7.97 -1.27
N SER A 77 9.58 -8.65 -1.28
CA SER A 77 9.72 -10.00 -0.70
C SER A 77 9.36 -10.07 0.79
N VAL A 78 9.63 -9.01 1.53
CA VAL A 78 9.27 -8.90 2.96
C VAL A 78 7.75 -8.90 3.18
N VAL A 79 6.97 -8.37 2.24
CA VAL A 79 5.49 -8.41 2.27
C VAL A 79 5.01 -9.83 1.94
N GLN A 80 5.53 -10.44 0.87
CA GLN A 80 5.19 -11.81 0.47
C GLN A 80 5.60 -12.87 1.51
N ALA A 81 6.54 -12.53 2.39
CA ALA A 81 6.94 -13.41 3.49
C ALA A 81 5.90 -13.47 4.63
N VAL A 82 5.00 -12.49 4.73
CA VAL A 82 4.05 -12.39 5.86
C VAL A 82 2.59 -12.54 5.46
N ILE A 83 2.23 -12.30 4.18
CA ILE A 83 0.88 -12.51 3.63
C ILE A 83 0.97 -13.25 2.29
N GLY A 84 -0.08 -13.99 1.93
CA GLY A 84 -0.09 -14.82 0.72
C GLY A 84 -1.46 -15.38 0.37
N SER A 85 -1.50 -16.58 -0.19
CA SER A 85 -2.75 -17.23 -0.62
C SER A 85 -3.58 -17.85 0.51
N ASP A 86 -3.02 -18.02 1.70
CA ASP A 86 -3.73 -18.60 2.86
C ASP A 86 -4.54 -17.51 3.57
N ALA A 87 -5.87 -17.59 3.45
CA ALA A 87 -6.79 -16.62 4.04
C ALA A 87 -6.71 -16.57 5.57
N ALA A 88 -6.56 -17.74 6.25
CA ALA A 88 -6.48 -17.79 7.70
C ALA A 88 -5.17 -17.21 8.23
N ALA A 89 -4.06 -17.44 7.53
CA ALA A 89 -2.77 -16.85 7.87
C ALA A 89 -2.78 -15.33 7.69
N ASN A 90 -3.40 -14.83 6.62
CA ASN A 90 -3.55 -13.40 6.38
C ASN A 90 -4.40 -12.74 7.45
N GLU A 91 -5.50 -13.38 7.88
CA GLU A 91 -6.34 -12.87 8.95
C GLU A 91 -5.59 -12.85 10.30
N ALA A 92 -4.88 -13.92 10.63
CA ALA A 92 -4.04 -13.97 11.82
C ALA A 92 -2.97 -12.86 11.82
N TYR A 93 -2.38 -12.56 10.64
CA TYR A 93 -1.45 -11.47 10.48
C TYR A 93 -2.12 -10.10 10.70
N ALA A 94 -3.32 -9.89 10.15
CA ALA A 94 -4.10 -8.67 10.33
C ALA A 94 -4.45 -8.42 11.81
N VAL A 95 -4.88 -9.46 12.50
CA VAL A 95 -5.14 -9.42 13.97
C VAL A 95 -3.85 -9.11 14.73
N GLY A 96 -2.70 -9.65 14.31
CA GLY A 96 -1.39 -9.32 14.88
C GLY A 96 -0.98 -7.86 14.69
N VAL A 97 -1.27 -7.26 13.52
CA VAL A 97 -1.05 -5.82 13.28
C VAL A 97 -1.97 -4.99 14.18
N TYR A 98 -3.25 -5.34 14.26
CA TYR A 98 -4.21 -4.70 15.16
C TYR A 98 -3.77 -4.79 16.63
N SER A 99 -3.39 -5.98 17.10
CA SER A 99 -2.91 -6.19 18.46
C SER A 99 -1.72 -5.28 18.82
N ASP A 100 -0.74 -5.16 17.91
CA ASP A 100 0.39 -4.29 18.14
C ASP A 100 0.01 -2.80 18.07
N ALA A 101 -0.95 -2.42 17.24
CA ALA A 101 -1.47 -1.05 17.17
C ALA A 101 -2.13 -0.63 18.48
N THR A 102 -2.94 -1.51 19.11
CA THR A 102 -3.58 -1.22 20.41
C THR A 102 -2.60 -1.03 21.57
N LYS A 103 -1.33 -1.43 21.41
CA LYS A 103 -0.28 -1.24 22.42
C LYS A 103 0.40 0.12 22.35
N ILE A 104 0.26 0.80 21.20
CA ILE A 104 0.97 2.06 20.92
C ILE A 104 0.03 3.24 20.64
N ASP A 105 -1.25 2.98 20.42
CA ASP A 105 -2.25 4.03 20.25
C ASP A 105 -2.52 4.78 21.57
N SER A 106 -3.36 5.80 21.53
CA SER A 106 -3.70 6.64 22.67
C SER A 106 -4.99 6.22 23.40
N TYR A 107 -5.58 5.08 23.01
CA TYR A 107 -6.83 4.61 23.59
C TYR A 107 -6.57 3.71 24.80
N PRO A 108 -7.49 3.71 25.80
CA PRO A 108 -7.31 2.88 26.98
C PRO A 108 -7.49 1.39 26.68
N GLY A 109 -6.55 0.58 27.12
CA GLY A 109 -6.58 -0.88 26.99
C GLY A 109 -5.74 -1.39 25.84
N THR A 110 -5.63 -2.72 25.72
CA THR A 110 -4.86 -3.40 24.67
C THR A 110 -5.53 -4.71 24.29
N TYR A 111 -5.43 -5.11 23.04
CA TYR A 111 -5.87 -6.43 22.59
C TYR A 111 -4.66 -7.40 22.47
N PRO A 112 -4.76 -8.67 22.97
CA PRO A 112 -5.76 -9.13 23.91
C PRO A 112 -5.52 -8.57 25.33
N PRO A 113 -6.47 -8.62 26.29
CA PRO A 113 -7.76 -9.30 26.18
C PRO A 113 -8.92 -8.39 25.72
N THR A 114 -8.72 -7.07 25.70
CA THR A 114 -9.81 -6.11 25.48
C THR A 114 -9.82 -5.61 24.04
N ASP A 115 -10.94 -5.78 23.35
CA ASP A 115 -11.14 -5.23 22.01
C ASP A 115 -11.41 -3.72 22.12
N THR A 116 -10.38 -2.91 21.93
CA THR A 116 -10.40 -1.44 22.10
C THR A 116 -10.59 -0.68 20.81
N GLY A 117 -10.47 -1.36 19.66
CA GLY A 117 -10.26 -0.69 18.39
C GLY A 117 -8.88 -0.02 18.31
N SER A 118 -8.58 0.62 17.20
CA SER A 118 -7.35 1.40 16.97
C SER A 118 -7.56 2.44 15.85
N ASP A 119 -6.50 2.97 15.23
CA ASP A 119 -6.54 3.96 14.15
C ASP A 119 -5.53 3.71 13.05
N GLY A 120 -5.69 4.41 11.91
CA GLY A 120 -4.83 4.29 10.74
C GLY A 120 -3.38 4.71 10.98
N LEU A 121 -3.13 5.71 11.85
CA LEU A 121 -1.79 6.16 12.21
C LEU A 121 -1.04 5.07 12.99
N SER A 122 -1.71 4.42 13.93
CA SER A 122 -1.10 3.38 14.77
C SER A 122 -0.74 2.15 13.95
N VAL A 123 -1.62 1.68 13.05
CA VAL A 123 -1.27 0.55 12.16
C VAL A 123 -0.14 0.90 11.19
N ALA A 124 -0.11 2.14 10.65
CA ALA A 124 1.00 2.59 9.81
C ALA A 124 2.34 2.60 10.57
N THR A 125 2.31 3.02 11.84
CA THR A 125 3.48 2.99 12.72
C THR A 125 3.97 1.56 12.97
N VAL A 126 3.05 0.62 13.19
CA VAL A 126 3.36 -0.82 13.32
C VAL A 126 3.98 -1.36 12.05
N LEU A 127 3.38 -1.12 10.87
CA LEU A 127 3.93 -1.61 9.59
C LEU A 127 5.34 -1.05 9.33
N LYS A 128 5.57 0.21 9.65
CA LYS A 128 6.90 0.83 9.55
C LYS A 128 7.89 0.18 10.50
N SER A 129 7.52 -0.07 11.74
CA SER A 129 8.39 -0.74 12.73
C SER A 129 8.72 -2.18 12.34
N ARG A 130 7.81 -2.87 11.63
CA ARG A 130 8.02 -4.21 11.08
C ARG A 130 8.83 -4.21 9.76
N GLY A 131 9.23 -3.05 9.23
CA GLY A 131 10.01 -2.93 8.00
C GLY A 131 9.24 -3.27 6.73
N LEU A 132 7.92 -3.12 6.71
CA LEU A 132 7.06 -3.41 5.56
C LEU A 132 6.76 -2.16 4.71
N ILE A 133 6.92 -0.99 5.29
CA ILE A 133 6.81 0.31 4.65
C ILE A 133 7.94 1.22 5.11
N SER A 134 8.37 2.17 4.29
CA SER A 134 9.40 3.13 4.64
C SER A 134 8.88 4.32 5.46
N GLY A 135 7.59 4.63 5.30
CA GLY A 135 6.92 5.76 5.94
C GLY A 135 5.44 5.79 5.61
N TYR A 136 4.79 6.87 5.99
CA TYR A 136 3.39 7.11 5.68
C TYR A 136 3.09 8.61 5.63
N GLN A 137 2.03 8.96 4.93
CA GLN A 137 1.47 10.31 4.82
C GLN A 137 -0.04 10.26 5.05
N HIS A 138 -0.68 11.42 5.17
CA HIS A 138 -2.12 11.52 5.37
C HIS A 138 -2.74 12.46 4.36
N ALA A 139 -3.86 12.07 3.75
CA ALA A 139 -4.69 12.96 2.96
C ALA A 139 -5.80 13.56 3.84
N PHE A 140 -5.92 14.89 3.82
CA PHE A 140 -6.92 15.65 4.57
C PHE A 140 -8.01 16.25 3.69
N SER A 141 -7.97 15.97 2.39
CA SER A 141 -8.99 16.36 1.43
C SER A 141 -9.32 15.23 0.47
N LEU A 142 -10.48 15.31 -0.17
CA LEU A 142 -10.84 14.35 -1.21
C LEU A 142 -9.82 14.38 -2.35
N GLU A 143 -9.40 15.55 -2.78
CA GLU A 143 -8.46 15.73 -3.89
C GLU A 143 -7.11 15.05 -3.61
N ALA A 144 -6.59 15.17 -2.38
CA ALA A 144 -5.38 14.48 -1.96
C ALA A 144 -5.58 12.94 -1.90
N LEU A 145 -6.74 12.49 -1.41
CA LEU A 145 -7.09 11.06 -1.40
C LEU A 145 -7.16 10.50 -2.84
N LEU A 146 -7.87 11.19 -3.76
CA LEU A 146 -7.99 10.75 -5.15
C LEU A 146 -6.62 10.71 -5.84
N THR A 147 -5.76 11.69 -5.56
CA THR A 147 -4.39 11.73 -6.09
C THR A 147 -3.59 10.50 -5.62
N ALA A 148 -3.63 10.20 -4.33
CA ALA A 148 -2.94 9.03 -3.79
C ALA A 148 -3.51 7.72 -4.35
N LEU A 149 -4.85 7.62 -4.45
CA LEU A 149 -5.52 6.43 -4.95
C LEU A 149 -5.26 6.19 -6.45
N ALA A 150 -4.98 7.23 -7.22
CA ALA A 150 -4.55 7.09 -8.61
C ALA A 150 -3.18 6.38 -8.74
N GLU A 151 -2.31 6.51 -7.73
CA GLU A 151 -0.97 5.92 -7.72
C GLU A 151 -0.92 4.55 -7.03
N GLN A 152 -1.66 4.40 -5.93
CA GLN A 152 -1.62 3.21 -5.08
C GLN A 152 -2.88 3.06 -4.23
N PRO A 153 -3.19 1.86 -3.67
CA PRO A 153 -4.25 1.73 -2.68
C PRO A 153 -3.93 2.50 -1.40
N VAL A 154 -4.99 2.93 -0.72
CA VAL A 154 -4.89 3.68 0.53
C VAL A 154 -5.85 3.11 1.58
N ILE A 155 -5.57 3.28 2.85
CA ILE A 155 -6.53 2.95 3.92
C ILE A 155 -7.29 4.20 4.35
N VAL A 156 -8.57 4.02 4.60
CA VAL A 156 -9.48 5.12 4.96
C VAL A 156 -10.32 4.73 6.16
N GLY A 157 -10.28 5.56 7.18
CA GLY A 157 -11.11 5.46 8.36
C GLY A 157 -12.26 6.46 8.32
N THR A 158 -13.48 6.00 8.54
CA THR A 158 -14.66 6.88 8.58
C THR A 158 -15.60 6.51 9.71
N GLU A 159 -16.53 7.40 10.02
CA GLU A 159 -17.72 6.97 10.74
C GLU A 159 -18.50 5.98 9.88
N TRP A 160 -19.09 4.96 10.54
CA TRP A 160 -19.93 3.97 9.88
C TRP A 160 -21.37 4.17 10.33
N ARG A 161 -22.28 4.24 9.36
CA ARG A 161 -23.70 4.50 9.61
C ARG A 161 -24.55 3.25 9.41
N GLN A 162 -25.74 3.22 9.99
CA GLN A 162 -26.61 2.05 9.99
C GLN A 162 -26.89 1.50 8.59
N ASN A 163 -27.09 2.34 7.60
CA ASN A 163 -27.41 1.87 6.25
C ASN A 163 -26.15 1.47 5.44
N MET A 164 -24.95 1.65 5.99
CA MET A 164 -23.70 1.21 5.37
C MET A 164 -23.39 -0.28 5.60
N PHE A 165 -24.09 -0.96 6.49
CA PHE A 165 -23.90 -2.41 6.72
C PHE A 165 -24.28 -3.25 5.50
N GLN A 166 -25.23 -2.77 4.69
CA GLN A 166 -25.65 -3.43 3.46
C GLN A 166 -25.65 -2.43 2.32
N PRO A 167 -24.64 -2.44 1.45
CA PRO A 167 -24.65 -1.62 0.25
C PRO A 167 -25.77 -2.05 -0.69
N ALA A 168 -26.14 -1.16 -1.59
CA ALA A 168 -27.11 -1.49 -2.65
C ALA A 168 -26.57 -2.62 -3.56
N PRO A 169 -27.42 -3.31 -4.33
CA PRO A 169 -27.01 -4.44 -5.18
C PRO A 169 -25.91 -4.12 -6.19
N ASP A 170 -25.78 -2.85 -6.59
CA ASP A 170 -24.71 -2.36 -7.47
C ASP A 170 -23.42 -2.04 -6.72
N GLY A 171 -23.41 -2.20 -5.40
CA GLY A 171 -22.28 -1.89 -4.53
C GLY A 171 -22.28 -0.48 -3.94
N ARG A 172 -23.28 0.37 -4.23
CA ARG A 172 -23.33 1.73 -3.71
C ARG A 172 -23.54 1.75 -2.20
N GLN A 173 -22.67 2.44 -1.48
CA GLN A 173 -22.84 2.73 -0.06
C GLN A 173 -23.90 3.80 0.18
N GLN A 174 -24.69 3.61 1.24
CA GLN A 174 -25.71 4.56 1.66
C GLN A 174 -25.29 5.20 2.99
N ILE A 175 -24.67 6.38 2.92
CA ILE A 175 -24.15 7.10 4.10
C ILE A 175 -25.26 7.75 4.93
N THR A 176 -26.33 7.01 5.23
CA THR A 176 -27.50 7.48 5.97
C THR A 176 -27.76 6.64 7.24
N GLY A 177 -28.67 7.10 8.07
CA GLY A 177 -28.95 6.50 9.36
C GLY A 177 -28.04 7.08 10.46
N LYS A 178 -28.21 6.57 11.70
CA LYS A 178 -27.40 6.98 12.85
C LYS A 178 -25.99 6.43 12.71
N VAL A 179 -25.01 7.14 13.29
CA VAL A 179 -23.64 6.63 13.42
C VAL A 179 -23.66 5.40 14.31
N ALA A 180 -23.12 4.30 13.80
CA ALA A 180 -23.04 3.00 14.49
C ALA A 180 -21.67 2.78 15.16
N GLY A 181 -20.63 3.43 14.66
CA GLY A 181 -19.26 3.34 15.15
C GLY A 181 -18.28 3.91 14.13
N GLY A 182 -17.02 3.50 14.19
CA GLY A 182 -16.00 3.82 13.21
C GLY A 182 -15.49 2.56 12.52
N HIS A 183 -15.17 2.65 11.23
CA HIS A 183 -14.66 1.54 10.44
C HIS A 183 -13.49 1.98 9.55
N GLU A 184 -12.51 1.09 9.40
CA GLU A 184 -11.36 1.25 8.53
C GLU A 184 -11.43 0.25 7.38
N TYR A 185 -11.12 0.67 6.17
CA TYR A 185 -11.15 -0.15 4.97
C TYR A 185 -10.09 0.30 3.97
N CYS A 186 -9.79 -0.56 2.99
CA CYS A 186 -8.85 -0.23 1.92
C CYS A 186 -9.61 0.28 0.70
N LEU A 187 -9.24 1.45 0.16
CA LEU A 187 -9.65 1.87 -1.18
C LEU A 187 -8.67 1.32 -2.20
N ASP A 188 -9.18 0.68 -3.25
CA ASP A 188 -8.40 0.00 -4.26
C ASP A 188 -8.73 0.38 -5.71
N GLN A 189 -9.71 1.28 -5.92
CA GLN A 189 -10.09 1.70 -7.26
C GLN A 189 -10.60 3.12 -7.28
N LEU A 190 -10.08 3.89 -8.21
CA LEU A 190 -10.56 5.21 -8.63
C LEU A 190 -11.31 5.05 -9.96
N ASP A 191 -12.56 5.49 -10.01
CA ASP A 191 -13.41 5.54 -11.19
C ASP A 191 -13.76 7.01 -11.45
N VAL A 192 -12.98 7.64 -12.30
CA VAL A 192 -13.08 9.09 -12.57
C VAL A 192 -14.35 9.41 -13.36
N GLU A 193 -14.69 8.57 -14.35
CA GLU A 193 -15.85 8.82 -15.21
C GLU A 193 -17.19 8.81 -14.45
N ASN A 194 -17.27 8.01 -13.38
CA ASN A 194 -18.48 7.91 -12.56
C ASN A 194 -18.36 8.61 -11.22
N GLU A 195 -17.24 9.31 -10.95
CA GLU A 195 -16.94 9.99 -9.68
C GLU A 195 -17.11 9.06 -8.48
N ARG A 196 -16.44 7.87 -8.53
CA ARG A 196 -16.53 6.83 -7.51
C ARG A 196 -15.15 6.43 -6.99
N VAL A 197 -15.12 6.01 -5.73
CA VAL A 197 -14.00 5.28 -5.13
C VAL A 197 -14.51 3.95 -4.59
N TRP A 198 -13.85 2.85 -4.97
CA TRP A 198 -14.22 1.52 -4.51
C TRP A 198 -13.38 1.09 -3.34
N MET A 199 -14.05 0.49 -2.37
CA MET A 199 -13.43 -0.10 -1.21
C MET A 199 -13.44 -1.64 -1.29
N GLN A 200 -12.41 -2.26 -0.73
CA GLN A 200 -12.39 -3.64 -0.29
C GLN A 200 -12.61 -3.67 1.22
N ASN A 201 -13.67 -4.36 1.64
CA ASN A 201 -13.99 -4.54 3.05
C ASN A 201 -13.34 -5.81 3.61
N SER A 202 -13.38 -5.96 4.93
CA SER A 202 -12.89 -7.11 5.70
C SER A 202 -14.03 -7.93 6.34
N TRP A 203 -15.15 -8.08 5.63
CA TRP A 203 -16.33 -8.82 6.09
C TRP A 203 -16.67 -10.01 5.17
N GLY A 204 -15.65 -10.60 4.53
CA GLY A 204 -15.77 -11.73 3.62
C GLY A 204 -16.37 -11.37 2.25
N ASP A 205 -16.33 -12.32 1.33
CA ASP A 205 -16.79 -12.14 -0.06
C ASP A 205 -18.31 -12.04 -0.19
N SER A 206 -19.08 -12.50 0.82
CA SER A 206 -20.54 -12.45 0.79
C SER A 206 -21.10 -11.04 1.06
N TRP A 207 -20.27 -10.13 1.59
CA TRP A 207 -20.69 -8.75 1.82
C TRP A 207 -20.55 -7.92 0.54
N GLY A 208 -21.54 -7.08 0.25
CA GLY A 208 -21.53 -6.19 -0.91
C GLY A 208 -21.39 -6.94 -2.24
N VAL A 209 -20.57 -6.42 -3.13
CA VAL A 209 -20.22 -7.03 -4.43
C VAL A 209 -18.87 -7.72 -4.30
N GLN A 210 -18.87 -9.00 -3.92
CA GLN A 210 -17.64 -9.79 -3.70
C GLN A 210 -16.69 -9.12 -2.69
N GLY A 211 -17.21 -8.74 -1.53
CA GLY A 211 -16.45 -8.07 -0.47
C GLY A 211 -16.20 -6.59 -0.72
N ARG A 212 -16.79 -5.99 -1.75
CA ARG A 212 -16.54 -4.61 -2.19
C ARG A 212 -17.80 -3.75 -2.19
N ALA A 213 -17.59 -2.45 -2.04
CA ALA A 213 -18.62 -1.43 -2.23
C ALA A 213 -17.96 -0.14 -2.75
N TYR A 214 -18.76 0.85 -3.15
CA TYR A 214 -18.25 2.13 -3.57
C TYR A 214 -18.95 3.31 -2.90
N PHE A 215 -18.20 4.40 -2.77
CA PHE A 215 -18.71 5.71 -2.42
C PHE A 215 -18.65 6.62 -3.64
N THR A 216 -19.63 7.54 -3.76
CA THR A 216 -19.44 8.69 -4.65
C THR A 216 -18.39 9.64 -4.06
N TRP A 217 -17.78 10.47 -4.88
CA TRP A 217 -16.83 11.48 -4.41
C TRP A 217 -17.46 12.43 -3.37
N ASP A 218 -18.71 12.82 -3.58
CA ASP A 218 -19.44 13.64 -2.62
C ASP A 218 -19.66 12.95 -1.29
N ASP A 219 -20.00 11.66 -1.30
CA ASP A 219 -20.18 10.88 -0.10
C ASP A 219 -18.85 10.70 0.66
N MET A 220 -17.76 10.42 -0.08
CA MET A 220 -16.42 10.34 0.51
C MET A 220 -15.99 11.68 1.11
N ARG A 221 -16.23 12.81 0.42
CA ARG A 221 -15.94 14.15 0.95
C ARG A 221 -16.66 14.41 2.27
N LYS A 222 -17.95 14.06 2.36
CA LYS A 222 -18.73 14.19 3.60
C LYS A 222 -18.18 13.33 4.73
N LEU A 223 -17.79 12.09 4.44
CA LEU A 223 -17.21 11.20 5.43
C LEU A 223 -15.85 11.69 5.94
N LEU A 224 -14.99 12.22 5.05
CA LEU A 224 -13.73 12.85 5.46
C LEU A 224 -13.97 14.08 6.35
N GLN A 225 -14.95 14.92 6.01
CA GLN A 225 -15.33 16.08 6.83
C GLN A 225 -15.94 15.66 8.19
N ALA A 226 -16.55 14.49 8.27
CA ALA A 226 -17.13 13.93 9.51
C ALA A 226 -16.10 13.16 10.36
N SER A 227 -14.88 13.65 10.47
CA SER A 227 -13.75 13.03 11.19
C SER A 227 -13.19 11.76 10.48
N GLY A 228 -13.32 11.69 9.16
CA GLY A 228 -12.61 10.69 8.37
C GLY A 228 -11.14 11.04 8.20
N ASP A 229 -10.32 10.04 7.93
CA ASP A 229 -8.90 10.17 7.61
C ASP A 229 -8.50 9.18 6.52
N CYS A 230 -7.44 9.52 5.82
CA CYS A 230 -6.84 8.65 4.81
C CYS A 230 -5.36 8.54 5.09
N THR A 231 -4.88 7.31 5.29
CA THR A 231 -3.47 7.01 5.52
C THR A 231 -2.87 6.36 4.27
N ILE A 232 -1.76 6.92 3.80
CA ILE A 232 -1.06 6.56 2.58
C ILE A 232 0.29 5.98 2.97
N PHE A 233 0.53 4.71 2.69
CA PHE A 233 1.81 4.07 3.00
C PHE A 233 2.85 4.42 1.95
N ALA A 234 4.10 4.59 2.36
CA ALA A 234 5.23 4.73 1.45
C ALA A 234 5.92 3.37 1.30
N PRO A 235 6.06 2.82 0.08
CA PRO A 235 6.73 1.56 -0.14
C PRO A 235 8.21 1.65 0.25
N LEU A 236 8.84 0.52 0.54
CA LEU A 236 10.30 0.47 0.68
C LEU A 236 10.92 0.86 -0.66
N GLN A 237 11.93 1.71 -0.61
CA GLN A 237 12.66 2.03 -1.84
C GLN A 237 13.39 0.78 -2.32
N SER A 238 13.24 0.44 -3.59
CA SER A 238 14.11 -0.55 -4.21
C SER A 238 15.57 -0.09 -4.02
N PRO A 239 16.51 -0.99 -3.68
CA PRO A 239 17.91 -0.62 -3.70
C PRO A 239 18.22 0.01 -5.07
N PRO A 240 19.03 1.08 -5.12
CA PRO A 240 19.43 1.64 -6.40
C PRO A 240 19.98 0.52 -7.28
N PRO A 241 19.71 0.49 -8.57
CA PRO A 241 20.29 -0.48 -9.46
C PRO A 241 21.80 -0.48 -9.24
N PRO A 242 22.47 -1.65 -9.27
CA PRO A 242 23.90 -1.69 -9.14
C PRO A 242 24.49 -0.71 -10.16
N PRO A 243 25.52 0.03 -9.81
CA PRO A 243 26.16 0.93 -10.74
C PRO A 243 26.46 0.14 -12.03
N PRO A 244 26.26 0.74 -13.20
CA PRO A 244 26.63 0.07 -14.45
C PRO A 244 28.07 -0.44 -14.31
N PRO A 245 28.37 -1.63 -14.80
CA PRO A 245 29.74 -2.15 -14.75
C PRO A 245 30.65 -1.04 -15.26
N ALA A 246 31.74 -0.80 -14.55
CA ALA A 246 32.73 0.18 -14.96
C ALA A 246 33.06 -0.07 -16.44
N PRO A 247 33.19 0.96 -17.28
CA PRO A 247 33.59 0.77 -18.66
C PRO A 247 34.81 -0.15 -18.67
N ALA A 248 34.76 -1.21 -19.46
CA ALA A 248 35.91 -2.10 -19.56
C ALA A 248 37.11 -1.25 -19.96
N ASP A 249 38.24 -1.45 -19.27
CA ASP A 249 39.47 -0.76 -19.61
C ASP A 249 39.72 -0.91 -21.11
N PRO A 250 39.88 0.20 -21.88
CA PRO A 250 40.08 0.17 -23.31
C PRO A 250 41.20 -0.80 -23.73
N GLN A 251 42.22 -0.98 -22.91
CA GLN A 251 43.29 -1.93 -23.10
C GLN A 251 42.79 -3.37 -23.01
N THR A 252 41.92 -3.68 -22.04
CA THR A 252 41.30 -5.00 -21.87
C THR A 252 40.41 -5.34 -23.08
N GLU A 253 39.59 -4.39 -23.55
CA GLU A 253 38.74 -4.58 -24.74
C GLU A 253 39.58 -4.79 -25.99
N PHE A 254 40.67 -3.98 -26.18
CA PHE A 254 41.56 -4.13 -27.29
C PHE A 254 42.24 -5.52 -27.27
N VAL A 255 42.73 -5.98 -26.13
CA VAL A 255 43.36 -7.31 -26.00
C VAL A 255 42.38 -8.42 -26.34
N ALA A 256 41.11 -8.32 -25.87
CA ALA A 256 40.07 -9.30 -26.16
C ALA A 256 39.73 -9.32 -27.68
N ALA A 257 39.52 -8.16 -28.27
CA ALA A 257 39.26 -8.02 -29.72
C ALA A 257 40.43 -8.53 -30.58
N ALA A 258 41.66 -8.20 -30.18
CA ALA A 258 42.87 -8.67 -30.86
C ALA A 258 43.02 -10.17 -30.79
N LYS A 259 42.79 -10.81 -29.65
CA LYS A 259 42.80 -12.28 -29.49
C LYS A 259 41.72 -12.94 -30.33
N THR A 260 40.54 -12.37 -30.39
CA THR A 260 39.41 -12.87 -31.21
C THR A 260 39.81 -12.79 -32.72
N TRP A 261 40.32 -11.65 -33.15
CA TRP A 261 40.78 -11.47 -34.55
C TRP A 261 41.88 -12.48 -34.92
N LEU A 262 42.84 -12.71 -34.00
CA LEU A 262 43.92 -13.70 -34.20
C LEU A 262 43.46 -15.16 -34.27
N SER A 263 42.25 -15.46 -33.77
CA SER A 263 41.66 -16.80 -33.84
C SER A 263 41.15 -17.18 -35.24
N PHE A 264 40.94 -16.17 -36.11
CA PHE A 264 40.51 -16.41 -37.49
C PHE A 264 41.72 -16.81 -38.38
N ARG A 265 41.44 -17.59 -39.40
CA ARG A 265 42.48 -18.01 -40.38
C ARG A 265 42.78 -16.84 -41.36
N HIS A 266 44.01 -16.32 -41.30
CA HIS A 266 44.47 -15.24 -42.19
C HIS A 266 45.23 -15.83 -43.35
N THR A 267 44.77 -15.55 -44.57
CA THR A 267 45.34 -16.13 -45.81
C THR A 267 46.11 -15.13 -46.65
N SER A 268 45.91 -13.81 -46.45
CA SER A 268 46.69 -12.81 -47.18
C SER A 268 48.05 -12.53 -46.53
N LYS A 269 49.10 -12.30 -47.33
CA LYS A 269 50.45 -12.02 -46.82
C LYS A 269 50.48 -10.84 -45.82
N GLN A 270 49.66 -9.79 -46.05
CA GLN A 270 49.58 -8.63 -45.15
C GLN A 270 48.95 -8.97 -43.84
N ASN A 271 47.86 -9.74 -43.85
CA ASN A 271 47.18 -10.16 -42.60
C ASN A 271 48.02 -11.15 -41.80
N VAL A 272 48.80 -11.99 -42.41
CA VAL A 272 49.73 -12.88 -41.74
C VAL A 272 50.85 -12.11 -41.04
N ALA A 273 51.42 -11.11 -41.71
CA ALA A 273 52.45 -10.27 -41.12
C ALA A 273 51.88 -9.46 -39.95
N PHE A 274 50.71 -8.84 -40.11
CA PHE A 274 50.02 -8.07 -39.04
C PHE A 274 49.67 -8.97 -37.84
N ALA A 275 49.18 -10.20 -38.08
CA ALA A 275 48.90 -11.15 -37.04
C ALA A 275 50.14 -11.54 -36.20
N SER A 276 51.31 -11.62 -36.86
CA SER A 276 52.58 -11.86 -36.17
C SER A 276 53.00 -10.69 -35.28
N ASP A 277 52.86 -9.49 -35.79
CA ASP A 277 53.23 -8.27 -35.03
C ASP A 277 52.24 -8.03 -33.87
N LEU A 278 50.95 -8.27 -34.07
CA LEU A 278 49.95 -8.15 -33.05
C LEU A 278 50.14 -9.17 -31.89
N ARG A 279 50.49 -10.43 -32.21
CA ARG A 279 50.87 -11.42 -31.17
C ARG A 279 52.06 -10.95 -30.36
N ARG A 280 53.12 -10.48 -31.05
CA ARG A 280 54.33 -9.96 -30.37
C ARG A 280 53.99 -8.79 -29.45
N TYR A 281 53.12 -7.90 -29.86
CA TYR A 281 52.66 -6.77 -29.05
C TYR A 281 51.87 -7.24 -27.83
N LEU A 282 50.92 -8.18 -28.00
CA LEU A 282 50.13 -8.72 -26.90
C LEU A 282 50.97 -9.47 -25.85
N ASP A 283 52.08 -10.08 -26.25
CA ASP A 283 53.04 -10.74 -25.35
C ASP A 283 53.88 -9.75 -24.50
N THR A 284 53.79 -8.45 -24.84
CA THR A 284 54.47 -7.37 -24.08
C THR A 284 53.55 -6.65 -23.08
N LEU A 285 52.22 -6.91 -23.14
CA LEU A 285 51.21 -6.35 -22.22
C LEU A 285 50.99 -7.27 -21.02
#